data_093def99584ad2dacdd4a2f9d2623f68
#
_entry.id   093def99584ad2dacdd4a2f9d2623f68
#
_cell.length_a   1.000
_cell.length_b   1.000
_cell.length_c   1.000
_cell.angle_alpha   90.00
_cell.angle_beta   90.00
_cell.angle_gamma   90.00
#
_symmetry.space_group_name_H-M   'P 1'
#
loop_
_entity.id
_entity.type
_entity.pdbx_description
1 polymer ?
#
loop_
_entity_poly.entity_id
_entity_poly.type
_entity_poly.pdbx_seq_one_letter_code
_entity_poly.pdbx_strand_id
1 'polypeptide(L)'
;MRVATKSRLLAGAVAFVLLLAAAWAMPAGAGQGAPDPGKTLTAAASPVLALAHTPSFVGVEKGFFLKYGLDLKLKILGSGQEVAKAMQAGEIQFGAAAYSNHPIALERGFKAKMVVGVIGDATALFYDENLAVVARPGSGIRAPEDLAGKKVGLVVGGTGDEYLRALLKKHHVPVERVQLLNVPAGNQFAALQNGTVDAVSAWEPFPALVMERVKGATLVARGGKILPYFILMVAPEELIQQQPELVQRYVLGYAAASQFTRQRPDEAAEIATRWIPGLDLNTAKKAIRYVNFEPRISRVSLQAYDDNLKLLIENKKIKAPVPRERAFEARFIERAMREHPELFSDLKPVPQ
;
A
#
# COMPACT_ATOMS: atom_id res chain seq x y z
N MET A 1 -79.40 -24.26 30.54
CA MET A 1 -79.77 -22.88 30.86
C MET A 1 -79.12 -21.98 29.76
N ARG A 2 -79.92 -21.60 28.75
CA ARG A 2 -80.58 -20.30 28.56
C ARG A 2 -79.62 -19.14 28.90
N VAL A 3 -79.24 -18.17 28.00
CA VAL A 3 -80.15 -17.31 27.20
C VAL A 3 -79.19 -16.65 26.18
N ALA A 4 -79.40 -16.77 24.89
CA ALA A 4 -80.14 -15.90 23.98
C ALA A 4 -79.54 -14.52 23.68
N THR A 5 -79.14 -14.39 22.39
CA THR A 5 -79.56 -13.40 21.40
C THR A 5 -79.20 -11.92 21.61
N LYS A 6 -78.54 -11.35 20.61
CA LYS A 6 -79.17 -10.42 19.66
C LYS A 6 -78.23 -9.97 18.56
N SER A 7 -78.65 -10.27 17.36
CA SER A 7 -78.19 -9.69 16.07
C SER A 7 -78.45 -8.18 16.04
N ARG A 8 -77.51 -7.41 15.45
CA ARG A 8 -77.85 -6.21 14.71
C ARG A 8 -76.90 -6.08 13.50
N LEU A 9 -77.51 -6.27 12.36
CA LEU A 9 -77.03 -5.80 11.09
C LEU A 9 -76.91 -4.26 11.09
N LEU A 10 -75.81 -3.74 10.62
CA LEU A 10 -75.77 -2.41 10.01
C LEU A 10 -74.79 -2.44 8.83
N ALA A 11 -75.36 -2.23 7.67
CA ALA A 11 -74.70 -1.98 6.45
C ALA A 11 -73.92 -0.70 6.50
N GLY A 12 -72.72 -0.66 5.93
CA GLY A 12 -71.96 0.56 5.86
C GLY A 12 -70.82 0.44 4.86
N ALA A 13 -71.10 0.86 3.62
CA ALA A 13 -70.24 1.48 2.65
C ALA A 13 -68.79 0.90 2.45
N VAL A 14 -68.65 0.15 1.35
CA VAL A 14 -67.36 -0.10 0.68
C VAL A 14 -66.90 1.22 0.10
N ALA A 15 -65.96 1.90 0.78
CA ALA A 15 -65.21 3.01 0.20
C ALA A 15 -64.01 2.43 -0.55
N PHE A 16 -64.12 2.43 -1.87
CA PHE A 16 -63.01 2.14 -2.82
C PHE A 16 -62.00 3.32 -2.68
N VAL A 17 -60.92 3.14 -1.93
CA VAL A 17 -59.79 4.05 -1.93
C VAL A 17 -58.94 3.68 -3.16
N LEU A 18 -59.08 4.43 -4.22
CA LEU A 18 -58.14 4.49 -5.35
C LEU A 18 -56.84 5.09 -4.80
N LEU A 19 -55.86 4.25 -4.46
CA LEU A 19 -54.47 4.64 -4.30
C LEU A 19 -53.91 5.03 -5.68
N LEU A 20 -53.89 6.32 -5.97
CA LEU A 20 -53.09 6.91 -7.02
C LEU A 20 -51.64 6.60 -6.68
N ALA A 21 -51.04 5.63 -7.34
CA ALA A 21 -49.62 5.44 -7.43
C ALA A 21 -49.06 6.67 -8.16
N ALA A 22 -48.68 7.69 -7.40
CA ALA A 22 -47.78 8.73 -7.88
C ALA A 22 -46.44 8.05 -8.17
N ALA A 23 -46.23 7.65 -9.42
CA ALA A 23 -44.90 7.33 -9.94
C ALA A 23 -44.05 8.59 -9.74
N TRP A 24 -43.20 8.56 -8.70
CA TRP A 24 -42.07 9.46 -8.62
C TRP A 24 -41.16 9.11 -9.81
N ALA A 25 -41.35 9.84 -10.90
CA ALA A 25 -40.35 9.93 -11.94
C ALA A 25 -39.14 10.58 -11.29
N MET A 26 -38.13 9.78 -10.91
CA MET A 26 -36.81 10.29 -10.64
C MET A 26 -36.34 11.02 -11.90
N PRO A 27 -35.92 12.27 -11.80
CA PRO A 27 -35.32 12.92 -12.95
C PRO A 27 -34.08 12.11 -13.34
N ALA A 28 -34.15 11.45 -14.48
CA ALA A 28 -32.97 10.91 -15.15
C ALA A 28 -32.07 12.10 -15.48
N GLY A 29 -30.85 12.11 -14.95
CA GLY A 29 -29.83 13.05 -15.36
C GLY A 29 -29.72 14.32 -14.51
N ALA A 30 -29.45 14.17 -13.20
CA ALA A 30 -28.58 15.15 -12.57
C ALA A 30 -27.16 14.85 -13.11
N GLY A 31 -26.77 15.50 -14.19
CA GLY A 31 -25.40 15.59 -14.63
C GLY A 31 -24.59 16.00 -13.40
N GLN A 32 -23.60 15.16 -13.01
CA GLN A 32 -22.63 15.54 -12.00
C GLN A 32 -21.99 16.83 -12.52
N GLY A 33 -22.38 17.96 -11.94
CA GLY A 33 -21.76 19.24 -12.23
C GLY A 33 -20.26 19.09 -12.08
N ALA A 34 -19.47 19.61 -13.00
CA ALA A 34 -18.03 19.66 -12.88
C ALA A 34 -17.68 20.13 -11.46
N PRO A 35 -16.78 19.45 -10.75
CA PRO A 35 -16.47 19.82 -9.38
C PRO A 35 -16.02 21.27 -9.34
N ASP A 36 -16.56 22.03 -8.41
CA ASP A 36 -16.18 23.42 -8.18
C ASP A 36 -14.66 23.46 -7.91
N PRO A 37 -13.85 24.06 -8.80
CA PRO A 37 -12.39 24.10 -8.65
C PRO A 37 -11.93 24.84 -7.38
N GLY A 38 -12.83 25.61 -6.74
CA GLY A 38 -12.57 26.32 -5.49
C GLY A 38 -12.81 25.53 -4.21
N LYS A 39 -13.50 24.37 -4.28
CA LYS A 39 -13.82 23.59 -3.07
C LYS A 39 -12.70 22.63 -2.70
N THR A 40 -12.09 22.83 -1.50
CA THR A 40 -11.17 21.85 -0.92
C THR A 40 -11.94 20.61 -0.47
N LEU A 41 -11.50 19.43 -0.93
CA LEU A 41 -12.01 18.13 -0.49
C LEU A 41 -11.17 17.65 0.69
N THR A 42 -11.76 16.78 1.51
CA THR A 42 -11.05 16.14 2.65
C THR A 42 -11.01 14.63 2.46
N ALA A 43 -9.87 14.02 2.74
CA ALA A 43 -9.70 12.57 2.73
C ALA A 43 -8.69 12.12 3.78
N ALA A 44 -8.72 10.83 4.11
CA ALA A 44 -7.71 10.17 4.93
C ALA A 44 -6.93 9.15 4.09
N ALA A 45 -5.61 9.08 4.31
CA ALA A 45 -4.75 8.09 3.69
C ALA A 45 -3.91 7.36 4.73
N SER A 46 -3.59 6.10 4.46
CA SER A 46 -2.69 5.34 5.31
C SER A 46 -1.46 4.87 4.53
N PRO A 47 -0.32 5.55 4.71
CA PRO A 47 0.98 4.95 4.42
C PRO A 47 1.31 3.87 5.46
N VAL A 48 2.15 2.92 5.08
CA VAL A 48 2.77 1.98 6.03
C VAL A 48 3.98 2.65 6.68
N LEU A 49 4.34 2.23 7.87
CA LEU A 49 5.56 2.70 8.57
C LEU A 49 6.80 2.24 7.80
N ALA A 50 7.24 3.05 6.83
CA ALA A 50 8.38 2.78 5.94
C ALA A 50 8.87 4.06 5.26
N LEU A 51 10.17 4.13 4.91
CA LEU A 51 10.73 5.23 4.09
C LEU A 51 10.13 5.29 2.69
N ALA A 52 9.64 4.18 2.16
CA ALA A 52 8.92 4.15 0.89
C ALA A 52 7.77 5.16 0.81
N HIS A 53 7.15 5.48 1.95
CA HIS A 53 6.01 6.39 2.02
C HIS A 53 6.37 7.85 2.32
N THR A 54 7.64 8.22 2.25
CA THR A 54 8.10 9.61 2.40
C THR A 54 7.32 10.61 1.56
N PRO A 55 6.91 10.32 0.29
CA PRO A 55 6.06 11.25 -0.46
C PRO A 55 4.72 11.59 0.22
N SER A 56 4.12 10.66 0.97
CA SER A 56 2.90 10.97 1.74
C SER A 56 3.17 12.02 2.83
N PHE A 57 4.27 11.89 3.54
CA PHE A 57 4.69 12.81 4.61
C PHE A 57 5.03 14.19 4.04
N VAL A 58 5.86 14.21 2.99
CA VAL A 58 6.24 15.41 2.24
C VAL A 58 5.00 16.11 1.69
N GLY A 59 4.07 15.34 1.13
CA GLY A 59 2.85 15.87 0.50
C GLY A 59 1.96 16.62 1.49
N VAL A 60 1.86 16.15 2.71
CA VAL A 60 1.11 16.82 3.79
C VAL A 60 1.90 18.02 4.33
N GLU A 61 3.17 17.85 4.71
CA GLU A 61 3.96 18.92 5.34
C GLU A 61 4.27 20.09 4.40
N LYS A 62 4.51 19.81 3.11
CA LYS A 62 4.79 20.83 2.10
C LYS A 62 3.53 21.35 1.39
N GLY A 63 2.35 20.83 1.77
CA GLY A 63 1.08 21.29 1.22
C GLY A 63 0.83 20.88 -0.25
N PHE A 64 1.51 19.85 -0.77
CA PHE A 64 1.30 19.42 -2.16
C PHE A 64 -0.13 18.92 -2.40
N PHE A 65 -0.76 18.23 -1.45
CA PHE A 65 -2.15 17.84 -1.58
C PHE A 65 -3.09 19.07 -1.55
N LEU A 66 -2.84 20.02 -0.65
CA LEU A 66 -3.63 21.26 -0.57
C LEU A 66 -3.53 22.10 -1.86
N LYS A 67 -2.35 22.12 -2.52
CA LYS A 67 -2.15 22.77 -3.82
C LYS A 67 -3.14 22.27 -4.89
N TYR A 68 -3.52 21.00 -4.81
CA TYR A 68 -4.52 20.39 -5.70
C TYR A 68 -5.91 20.31 -5.08
N GLY A 69 -6.19 21.11 -4.02
CA GLY A 69 -7.51 21.20 -3.41
C GLY A 69 -7.90 19.97 -2.59
N LEU A 70 -6.94 19.29 -1.97
CA LEU A 70 -7.16 18.12 -1.10
C LEU A 70 -6.53 18.35 0.27
N ASP A 71 -7.36 18.46 1.33
CA ASP A 71 -6.91 18.39 2.72
C ASP A 71 -6.78 16.91 3.13
N LEU A 72 -5.55 16.39 3.11
CA LEU A 72 -5.25 14.98 3.39
C LEU A 72 -4.78 14.79 4.82
N LYS A 73 -5.42 13.87 5.54
CA LYS A 73 -4.99 13.41 6.87
C LYS A 73 -4.30 12.06 6.75
N LEU A 74 -3.22 11.87 7.49
CA LEU A 74 -2.49 10.59 7.49
C LEU A 74 -2.77 9.81 8.76
N LYS A 75 -3.10 8.51 8.59
CA LYS A 75 -3.19 7.50 9.64
C LYS A 75 -2.13 6.43 9.33
N ILE A 76 -1.00 6.46 10.03
CA ILE A 76 0.10 5.52 9.78
C ILE A 76 -0.21 4.18 10.42
N LEU A 77 -0.09 3.10 9.64
CA LEU A 77 -0.30 1.72 10.10
C LEU A 77 0.96 0.88 9.89
N GLY A 78 1.05 -0.24 10.59
CA GLY A 78 2.26 -1.07 10.63
C GLY A 78 2.44 -1.99 9.42
N SER A 79 1.38 -2.27 8.66
CA SER A 79 1.39 -3.21 7.54
C SER A 79 0.29 -2.96 6.53
N GLY A 80 0.48 -3.42 5.28
CA GLY A 80 -0.57 -3.37 4.26
C GLY A 80 -1.83 -4.17 4.61
N GLN A 81 -1.72 -5.18 5.49
CA GLN A 81 -2.88 -5.93 5.98
C GLN A 81 -3.74 -5.07 6.91
N GLU A 82 -3.13 -4.27 7.79
CA GLU A 82 -3.84 -3.30 8.64
C GLU A 82 -4.48 -2.20 7.79
N VAL A 83 -3.76 -1.71 6.77
CA VAL A 83 -4.28 -0.73 5.80
C VAL A 83 -5.53 -1.26 5.10
N ALA A 84 -5.51 -2.50 4.60
CA ALA A 84 -6.67 -3.11 3.94
C ALA A 84 -7.88 -3.21 4.90
N LYS A 85 -7.67 -3.57 6.17
CA LYS A 85 -8.72 -3.62 7.19
C LYS A 85 -9.31 -2.23 7.47
N ALA A 86 -8.48 -1.21 7.66
CA ALA A 86 -8.92 0.16 7.89
C ALA A 86 -9.72 0.73 6.71
N MET A 87 -9.31 0.39 5.47
CA MET A 87 -10.04 0.77 4.26
C MET A 87 -11.40 0.07 4.18
N GLN A 88 -11.47 -1.23 4.48
CA GLN A 88 -12.74 -1.97 4.54
C GLN A 88 -13.70 -1.43 5.60
N ALA A 89 -13.16 -0.90 6.70
CA ALA A 89 -13.93 -0.24 7.75
C ALA A 89 -14.36 1.21 7.39
N GLY A 90 -13.94 1.72 6.21
CA GLY A 90 -14.26 3.10 5.79
C GLY A 90 -13.46 4.19 6.50
N GLU A 91 -12.44 3.82 7.30
CA GLU A 91 -11.64 4.77 8.08
C GLU A 91 -10.66 5.59 7.23
N ILE A 92 -10.30 5.08 6.06
CA ILE A 92 -9.37 5.72 5.12
C ILE A 92 -9.86 5.54 3.68
N GLN A 93 -9.59 6.53 2.82
CA GLN A 93 -9.92 6.54 1.40
C GLN A 93 -8.77 6.07 0.53
N PHE A 94 -7.53 6.27 0.97
CA PHE A 94 -6.34 5.83 0.25
C PHE A 94 -5.44 5.00 1.16
N GLY A 95 -4.84 3.95 0.62
CA GLY A 95 -4.02 3.06 1.41
C GLY A 95 -2.82 2.53 0.65
N ALA A 96 -1.75 2.21 1.38
CA ALA A 96 -0.58 1.56 0.81
C ALA A 96 -0.83 0.07 0.57
N ALA A 97 -0.43 -0.41 -0.58
CA ALA A 97 -0.45 -1.82 -0.93
C ALA A 97 0.81 -2.20 -1.72
N ALA A 98 1.24 -3.45 -1.59
CA ALA A 98 2.37 -4.00 -2.33
C ALA A 98 1.92 -5.19 -3.17
N TYR A 99 2.68 -5.55 -4.18
CA TYR A 99 2.45 -6.77 -4.97
C TYR A 99 2.42 -8.04 -4.09
N SER A 100 3.15 -8.03 -2.96
CA SER A 100 3.18 -9.12 -1.99
C SER A 100 1.85 -9.39 -1.27
N ASN A 101 1.00 -8.39 -1.08
CA ASN A 101 -0.19 -8.52 -0.22
C ASN A 101 -1.51 -8.11 -0.90
N HIS A 102 -1.49 -7.20 -1.87
CA HIS A 102 -2.72 -6.73 -2.52
C HIS A 102 -3.44 -7.86 -3.27
N PRO A 103 -2.77 -8.70 -4.08
CA PRO A 103 -3.45 -9.84 -4.74
C PRO A 103 -4.11 -10.79 -3.75
N ILE A 104 -3.48 -11.01 -2.59
CA ILE A 104 -4.04 -11.85 -1.52
C ILE A 104 -5.34 -11.23 -0.97
N ALA A 105 -5.35 -9.92 -0.77
CA ALA A 105 -6.55 -9.21 -0.33
C ALA A 105 -7.66 -9.25 -1.40
N LEU A 106 -7.31 -9.05 -2.68
CA LEU A 106 -8.26 -9.13 -3.80
C LEU A 106 -8.90 -10.52 -3.94
N GLU A 107 -8.11 -11.59 -3.80
CA GLU A 107 -8.64 -12.96 -3.80
C GLU A 107 -9.66 -13.18 -2.68
N ARG A 108 -9.47 -12.52 -1.53
CA ARG A 108 -10.39 -12.55 -0.37
C ARG A 108 -11.56 -11.59 -0.47
N GLY A 109 -11.76 -10.96 -1.63
CA GLY A 109 -12.91 -10.09 -1.90
C GLY A 109 -12.69 -8.62 -1.58
N PHE A 110 -11.46 -8.18 -1.30
CA PHE A 110 -11.14 -6.75 -1.18
C PHE A 110 -11.39 -6.04 -2.50
N LYS A 111 -12.06 -4.88 -2.47
CA LYS A 111 -12.45 -4.11 -3.65
C LYS A 111 -11.73 -2.78 -3.68
N ALA A 112 -10.46 -2.78 -4.03
CA ALA A 112 -9.65 -1.58 -4.20
C ALA A 112 -8.66 -1.77 -5.34
N LYS A 113 -8.33 -0.69 -6.05
CA LYS A 113 -7.40 -0.69 -7.18
C LYS A 113 -6.21 0.22 -6.93
N MET A 114 -5.08 -0.16 -7.45
CA MET A 114 -3.84 0.62 -7.44
C MET A 114 -3.97 1.81 -8.39
N VAL A 115 -3.77 3.04 -7.90
CA VAL A 115 -4.03 4.28 -8.65
C VAL A 115 -2.78 5.12 -8.91
N VAL A 116 -1.72 4.97 -8.10
CA VAL A 116 -0.44 5.67 -8.26
C VAL A 116 0.69 4.86 -7.63
N GLY A 117 1.85 4.85 -8.26
CA GLY A 117 3.05 4.22 -7.74
C GLY A 117 3.62 4.94 -6.51
N VAL A 118 4.28 4.18 -5.66
CA VAL A 118 5.02 4.66 -4.47
C VAL A 118 6.50 4.44 -4.69
N ILE A 119 6.90 3.18 -4.85
CA ILE A 119 8.26 2.78 -5.18
C ILE A 119 8.25 1.65 -6.21
N GLY A 120 9.33 1.58 -6.97
CA GLY A 120 9.55 0.60 -8.01
C GLY A 120 10.50 1.15 -9.07
N ASP A 121 10.49 0.56 -10.25
CA ASP A 121 11.16 1.10 -11.43
C ASP A 121 10.28 0.86 -12.67
N ALA A 122 9.74 1.94 -13.24
CA ALA A 122 8.89 1.84 -14.44
C ALA A 122 9.65 1.39 -15.68
N THR A 123 10.99 1.23 -15.59
CA THR A 123 11.87 0.83 -16.68
C THR A 123 12.57 -0.53 -16.45
N ALA A 124 12.40 -1.15 -15.26
CA ALA A 124 13.02 -2.43 -14.90
C ALA A 124 12.07 -3.33 -14.13
N LEU A 125 12.12 -4.65 -14.41
CA LEU A 125 11.25 -5.65 -13.77
C LEU A 125 11.53 -5.83 -12.27
N PHE A 126 12.77 -5.63 -11.85
CA PHE A 126 13.21 -5.89 -10.49
C PHE A 126 13.66 -4.60 -9.83
N TYR A 127 13.04 -4.30 -8.71
CA TYR A 127 13.49 -3.25 -7.82
C TYR A 127 13.21 -3.70 -6.38
N ASP A 128 14.26 -4.16 -5.70
CA ASP A 128 14.18 -4.71 -4.34
C ASP A 128 15.29 -4.18 -3.41
N GLU A 129 15.99 -3.11 -3.80
CA GLU A 129 17.11 -2.53 -3.06
C GLU A 129 16.73 -2.00 -1.66
N ASN A 130 15.46 -1.64 -1.45
CA ASN A 130 14.96 -1.22 -0.15
C ASN A 130 14.69 -2.38 0.82
N LEU A 131 14.89 -3.63 0.38
CA LEU A 131 14.69 -4.85 1.17
C LEU A 131 16.03 -5.44 1.57
N ALA A 132 16.15 -5.89 2.82
CA ALA A 132 17.37 -6.52 3.30
C ALA A 132 17.11 -7.56 4.39
N VAL A 133 18.07 -8.48 4.51
CA VAL A 133 18.21 -9.39 5.65
C VAL A 133 19.44 -8.95 6.45
N VAL A 134 19.22 -8.67 7.74
CA VAL A 134 20.28 -8.25 8.67
C VAL A 134 20.32 -9.21 9.84
N ALA A 135 21.50 -9.70 10.20
CA ALA A 135 21.73 -10.63 11.30
C ALA A 135 22.38 -9.96 12.51
N ARG A 136 22.05 -10.43 13.72
CA ARG A 136 22.70 -9.96 14.94
C ARG A 136 24.13 -10.47 15.06
N PRO A 137 24.99 -9.76 15.81
CA PRO A 137 26.33 -10.26 16.12
C PRO A 137 26.24 -11.59 16.88
N GLY A 138 27.21 -12.48 16.63
CA GLY A 138 27.26 -13.77 17.28
C GLY A 138 26.25 -14.81 16.81
N SER A 139 25.39 -14.50 15.84
CA SER A 139 24.42 -15.45 15.25
C SER A 139 25.09 -16.54 14.38
N GLY A 140 26.31 -16.29 13.93
CA GLY A 140 27.01 -17.14 12.96
C GLY A 140 26.51 -16.97 11.51
N ILE A 141 25.61 -16.02 11.25
CA ILE A 141 25.03 -15.79 9.92
C ILE A 141 25.91 -14.74 9.19
N ARG A 142 26.45 -15.13 8.04
CA ARG A 142 27.26 -14.28 7.15
C ARG A 142 26.73 -14.24 5.71
N ALA A 143 26.02 -15.32 5.31
CA ALA A 143 25.45 -15.50 3.98
C ALA A 143 24.03 -16.07 4.08
N PRO A 144 23.22 -16.01 3.01
CA PRO A 144 21.87 -16.57 3.01
C PRO A 144 21.81 -18.07 3.40
N GLU A 145 22.83 -18.85 3.08
CA GLU A 145 22.94 -20.28 3.38
C GLU A 145 22.99 -20.54 4.89
N ASP A 146 23.53 -19.61 5.67
CA ASP A 146 23.64 -19.71 7.13
C ASP A 146 22.30 -19.52 7.85
N LEU A 147 21.25 -19.11 7.13
CA LEU A 147 19.90 -18.94 7.69
C LEU A 147 19.22 -20.26 8.04
N ALA A 148 19.72 -21.40 7.51
CA ALA A 148 19.21 -22.72 7.86
C ALA A 148 19.33 -22.99 9.37
N GLY A 149 18.20 -23.35 10.02
CA GLY A 149 18.11 -23.59 11.47
C GLY A 149 17.99 -22.31 12.31
N LYS A 150 18.02 -21.12 11.72
CA LYS A 150 17.97 -19.83 12.43
C LYS A 150 16.55 -19.30 12.56
N LYS A 151 16.36 -18.39 13.54
CA LYS A 151 15.13 -17.63 13.78
C LYS A 151 15.18 -16.32 13.01
N VAL A 152 14.27 -16.12 12.06
CA VAL A 152 14.20 -14.88 11.28
C VAL A 152 12.89 -14.15 11.59
N GLY A 153 13.00 -12.92 12.10
CA GLY A 153 11.90 -12.01 12.36
C GLY A 153 11.47 -11.29 11.10
N LEU A 154 10.17 -11.27 10.81
CA LEU A 154 9.59 -10.59 9.67
C LEU A 154 8.10 -10.35 9.88
N VAL A 155 7.46 -9.52 9.05
CA VAL A 155 6.00 -9.43 8.99
C VAL A 155 5.50 -10.55 8.09
N VAL A 156 4.87 -11.57 8.68
CA VAL A 156 4.37 -12.74 7.93
C VAL A 156 3.31 -12.30 6.90
N GLY A 157 3.49 -12.72 5.65
CA GLY A 157 2.65 -12.33 4.51
C GLY A 157 2.88 -10.89 4.03
N GLY A 158 3.91 -10.22 4.56
CA GLY A 158 4.38 -8.93 4.07
C GLY A 158 5.57 -9.06 3.12
N THR A 159 6.08 -7.95 2.66
CA THR A 159 7.15 -7.89 1.65
C THR A 159 8.47 -8.51 2.13
N GLY A 160 8.80 -8.35 3.43
CA GLY A 160 10.00 -9.00 4.00
C GLY A 160 9.92 -10.53 4.00
N ASP A 161 8.71 -11.11 4.17
CA ASP A 161 8.48 -12.55 4.06
C ASP A 161 8.69 -13.03 2.61
N GLU A 162 8.13 -12.29 1.65
CA GLU A 162 8.26 -12.63 0.23
C GLU A 162 9.71 -12.51 -0.26
N TYR A 163 10.39 -11.43 0.13
CA TYR A 163 11.81 -11.22 -0.18
C TYR A 163 12.69 -12.35 0.41
N LEU A 164 12.48 -12.70 1.68
CA LEU A 164 13.23 -13.79 2.30
C LEU A 164 13.03 -15.12 1.57
N ARG A 165 11.79 -15.46 1.21
CA ARG A 165 11.50 -16.70 0.45
C ARG A 165 12.17 -16.72 -0.90
N ALA A 166 12.15 -15.61 -1.63
CA ALA A 166 12.83 -15.47 -2.91
C ALA A 166 14.36 -15.57 -2.75
N LEU A 167 14.93 -14.96 -1.71
CA LEU A 167 16.34 -15.05 -1.37
C LEU A 167 16.75 -16.50 -1.06
N LEU A 168 16.03 -17.18 -0.18
CA LEU A 168 16.29 -18.58 0.20
C LEU A 168 16.19 -19.51 -1.01
N LYS A 169 15.18 -19.33 -1.88
CA LYS A 169 15.03 -20.08 -3.13
C LYS A 169 16.24 -19.89 -4.05
N LYS A 170 16.70 -18.65 -4.24
CA LYS A 170 17.88 -18.32 -5.05
C LYS A 170 19.16 -19.01 -4.53
N HIS A 171 19.27 -19.15 -3.21
CA HIS A 171 20.42 -19.76 -2.55
C HIS A 171 20.22 -21.25 -2.16
N HIS A 172 19.18 -21.88 -2.73
CA HIS A 172 18.87 -23.31 -2.53
C HIS A 172 18.67 -23.72 -1.06
N VAL A 173 18.21 -22.78 -0.21
CA VAL A 173 17.87 -23.04 1.19
C VAL A 173 16.37 -23.33 1.30
N PRO A 174 15.95 -24.54 1.72
CA PRO A 174 14.54 -24.84 1.95
C PRO A 174 13.97 -23.94 3.06
N VAL A 175 12.85 -23.27 2.79
CA VAL A 175 12.25 -22.34 3.75
C VAL A 175 11.82 -23.04 5.04
N GLU A 176 11.49 -24.31 4.97
CA GLU A 176 11.11 -25.17 6.10
C GLU A 176 12.27 -25.37 7.10
N ARG A 177 13.49 -25.14 6.68
CA ARG A 177 14.68 -25.15 7.54
C ARG A 177 14.89 -23.85 8.29
N VAL A 178 14.11 -22.79 8.02
CA VAL A 178 14.21 -21.48 8.66
C VAL A 178 13.00 -21.27 9.58
N GLN A 179 13.24 -20.84 10.81
CA GLN A 179 12.16 -20.55 11.77
C GLN A 179 11.66 -19.10 11.54
N LEU A 180 10.53 -18.97 10.84
CA LEU A 180 9.92 -17.65 10.57
C LEU A 180 9.09 -17.20 11.77
N LEU A 181 9.44 -16.06 12.36
CA LEU A 181 8.75 -15.48 13.50
C LEU A 181 8.04 -14.18 13.06
N ASN A 182 6.73 -14.09 13.35
CA ASN A 182 5.99 -12.86 13.06
C ASN A 182 6.38 -11.76 14.05
N VAL A 183 7.14 -10.78 13.57
CA VAL A 183 7.60 -9.62 14.32
C VAL A 183 7.17 -8.36 13.60
N PRO A 184 6.28 -7.54 14.19
CA PRO A 184 5.91 -6.24 13.62
C PRO A 184 7.15 -5.40 13.31
N ALA A 185 7.12 -4.65 12.21
CA ALA A 185 8.29 -3.94 11.69
C ALA A 185 8.94 -3.03 12.75
N GLY A 186 8.15 -2.27 13.51
CA GLY A 186 8.66 -1.41 14.59
C GLY A 186 9.33 -2.15 15.75
N ASN A 187 9.09 -3.46 15.90
CA ASN A 187 9.64 -4.28 16.99
C ASN A 187 10.86 -5.11 16.55
N GLN A 188 11.20 -5.13 15.27
CA GLN A 188 12.26 -5.98 14.72
C GLN A 188 13.65 -5.63 15.29
N PHE A 189 13.91 -4.34 15.48
CA PHE A 189 15.16 -3.88 16.13
C PHE A 189 15.30 -4.48 17.54
N ALA A 190 14.29 -4.33 18.39
CA ALA A 190 14.30 -4.86 19.75
C ALA A 190 14.40 -6.39 19.78
N ALA A 191 13.68 -7.08 18.91
CA ALA A 191 13.71 -8.55 18.81
C ALA A 191 15.10 -9.08 18.39
N LEU A 192 15.81 -8.35 17.52
CA LEU A 192 17.17 -8.69 17.13
C LEU A 192 18.17 -8.41 18.27
N GLN A 193 18.03 -7.24 18.91
CA GLN A 193 18.95 -6.79 19.99
C GLN A 193 18.90 -7.72 21.21
N ASN A 194 17.70 -8.17 21.61
CA ASN A 194 17.53 -9.06 22.77
C ASN A 194 17.71 -10.55 22.45
N GLY A 195 18.01 -10.92 21.17
CA GLY A 195 18.25 -12.29 20.75
C GLY A 195 16.98 -13.12 20.56
N THR A 196 15.79 -12.55 20.56
CA THR A 196 14.53 -13.26 20.22
C THR A 196 14.61 -13.85 18.82
N VAL A 197 15.27 -13.14 17.90
CA VAL A 197 15.57 -13.59 16.54
C VAL A 197 17.05 -13.48 16.23
N ASP A 198 17.54 -14.29 15.30
CA ASP A 198 18.94 -14.30 14.86
C ASP A 198 19.17 -13.33 13.69
N ALA A 199 18.14 -13.12 12.88
CA ALA A 199 18.12 -12.15 11.77
C ALA A 199 16.72 -11.55 11.62
N VAL A 200 16.63 -10.44 10.88
CA VAL A 200 15.36 -9.83 10.42
C VAL A 200 15.38 -9.68 8.91
N SER A 201 14.22 -9.89 8.29
CA SER A 201 13.98 -9.55 6.89
C SER A 201 12.97 -8.41 6.81
N ALA A 202 13.42 -7.26 6.31
CA ALA A 202 12.68 -6.02 6.44
C ALA A 202 12.91 -5.06 5.25
N TRP A 203 12.14 -3.99 5.27
CA TRP A 203 12.24 -2.83 4.37
C TRP A 203 12.83 -1.61 5.09
N GLU A 204 13.37 -0.67 4.34
CA GLU A 204 13.91 0.57 4.91
C GLU A 204 12.82 1.41 5.64
N PRO A 205 13.16 1.98 6.82
CA PRO A 205 14.51 2.18 7.38
C PRO A 205 14.98 1.09 8.36
N PHE A 206 14.23 0.01 8.58
CA PHE A 206 14.53 -0.94 9.66
C PHE A 206 15.89 -1.65 9.49
N PRO A 207 16.30 -2.12 8.31
CA PRO A 207 17.66 -2.63 8.10
C PRO A 207 18.74 -1.61 8.42
N ALA A 208 18.59 -0.36 7.97
CA ALA A 208 19.55 0.70 8.25
C ALA A 208 19.64 1.03 9.75
N LEU A 209 18.50 1.06 10.46
CA LEU A 209 18.46 1.26 11.92
C LEU A 209 19.20 0.14 12.66
N VAL A 210 19.05 -1.12 12.23
CA VAL A 210 19.79 -2.24 12.83
C VAL A 210 21.28 -2.10 12.56
N MET A 211 21.69 -1.82 11.31
CA MET A 211 23.11 -1.68 10.94
C MET A 211 23.80 -0.53 11.68
N GLU A 212 23.08 0.57 11.94
CA GLU A 212 23.64 1.73 12.62
C GLU A 212 23.73 1.51 14.15
N ARG A 213 22.75 0.84 14.75
CA ARG A 213 22.60 0.79 16.22
C ARG A 213 23.08 -0.51 16.85
N VAL A 214 23.13 -1.60 16.10
CA VAL A 214 23.61 -2.89 16.60
C VAL A 214 25.05 -3.09 16.17
N LYS A 215 25.99 -2.72 17.05
CA LYS A 215 27.43 -2.87 16.76
C LYS A 215 27.75 -4.33 16.41
N GLY A 216 28.34 -4.54 15.23
CA GLY A 216 28.68 -5.87 14.74
C GLY A 216 27.51 -6.62 14.05
N ALA A 217 26.38 -5.97 13.78
CA ALA A 217 25.35 -6.52 12.90
C ALA A 217 25.91 -6.79 11.50
N THR A 218 25.40 -7.84 10.85
CA THR A 218 25.85 -8.27 9.52
C THR A 218 24.73 -8.05 8.51
N LEU A 219 25.01 -7.32 7.44
CA LEU A 219 24.14 -7.28 6.26
C LEU A 219 24.32 -8.60 5.49
N VAL A 220 23.33 -9.47 5.58
CA VAL A 220 23.34 -10.80 4.94
C VAL A 220 23.02 -10.70 3.46
N ALA A 221 22.02 -9.88 3.12
CA ALA A 221 21.63 -9.60 1.74
C ALA A 221 20.87 -8.28 1.66
N ARG A 222 20.96 -7.60 0.51
CA ARG A 222 20.14 -6.44 0.14
C ARG A 222 19.80 -6.54 -1.33
N GLY A 223 18.50 -6.36 -1.67
CA GLY A 223 18.04 -6.39 -3.06
C GLY A 223 18.49 -7.65 -3.79
N GLY A 224 19.17 -7.48 -4.88
CA GLY A 224 19.77 -8.58 -5.67
C GLY A 224 18.96 -8.98 -6.88
N LYS A 225 17.98 -8.16 -7.28
CA LYS A 225 17.09 -8.37 -8.44
C LYS A 225 16.42 -9.75 -8.41
N ILE A 226 15.89 -10.11 -7.25
CA ILE A 226 15.25 -11.40 -7.01
C ILE A 226 13.75 -11.30 -6.83
N LEU A 227 13.24 -10.11 -6.50
CA LEU A 227 11.82 -9.88 -6.31
C LEU A 227 11.32 -8.83 -7.32
N PRO A 228 10.37 -9.17 -8.22
CA PRO A 228 9.63 -8.20 -9.01
C PRO A 228 8.68 -7.45 -8.08
N TYR A 229 9.06 -6.24 -7.67
CA TYR A 229 8.46 -5.59 -6.52
C TYR A 229 8.08 -4.14 -6.79
N PHE A 230 6.84 -3.81 -6.39
CA PHE A 230 6.31 -2.45 -6.40
C PHE A 230 5.41 -2.24 -5.17
N ILE A 231 5.40 -1.01 -4.70
CA ILE A 231 4.37 -0.49 -3.80
C ILE A 231 3.57 0.56 -4.55
N LEU A 232 2.26 0.56 -4.34
CA LEU A 232 1.33 1.53 -4.89
C LEU A 232 0.35 1.99 -3.81
N MET A 233 -0.25 3.15 -4.02
CA MET A 233 -1.42 3.55 -3.26
C MET A 233 -2.67 3.04 -3.96
N VAL A 234 -3.60 2.54 -3.17
CA VAL A 234 -4.89 2.02 -3.64
C VAL A 234 -6.04 2.91 -3.19
N ALA A 235 -7.13 2.86 -3.95
CA ALA A 235 -8.42 3.47 -3.63
C ALA A 235 -9.55 2.44 -3.79
N PRO A 236 -10.62 2.47 -2.96
CA PRO A 236 -11.80 1.63 -3.13
C PRO A 236 -12.43 1.82 -4.51
N GLU A 237 -12.93 0.74 -5.12
CA GLU A 237 -13.63 0.79 -6.41
C GLU A 237 -14.84 1.76 -6.36
N GLU A 238 -15.55 1.78 -5.25
CA GLU A 238 -16.67 2.70 -5.04
C GLU A 238 -16.21 4.17 -5.07
N LEU A 239 -15.11 4.51 -4.40
CA LEU A 239 -14.55 5.85 -4.42
C LEU A 239 -14.12 6.26 -5.83
N ILE A 240 -13.48 5.35 -6.57
CA ILE A 240 -13.05 5.56 -7.95
C ILE A 240 -14.24 5.89 -8.87
N GLN A 241 -15.39 5.26 -8.65
CA GLN A 241 -16.61 5.45 -9.44
C GLN A 241 -17.37 6.71 -9.02
N GLN A 242 -17.55 6.92 -7.71
CA GLN A 242 -18.40 8.01 -7.18
C GLN A 242 -17.68 9.34 -7.07
N GLN A 243 -16.37 9.34 -6.81
CA GLN A 243 -15.58 10.55 -6.57
C GLN A 243 -14.25 10.54 -7.37
N PRO A 244 -14.28 10.38 -8.69
CA PRO A 244 -13.05 10.28 -9.50
C PRO A 244 -12.16 11.52 -9.40
N GLU A 245 -12.76 12.69 -9.17
CA GLU A 245 -12.00 13.94 -8.98
C GLU A 245 -11.19 13.94 -7.68
N LEU A 246 -11.73 13.37 -6.60
CA LEU A 246 -10.98 13.21 -5.35
C LEU A 246 -9.74 12.33 -5.57
N VAL A 247 -9.90 11.23 -6.34
CA VAL A 247 -8.80 10.33 -6.68
C VAL A 247 -7.76 11.05 -7.56
N GLN A 248 -8.20 11.85 -8.54
CA GLN A 248 -7.29 12.62 -9.41
C GLN A 248 -6.46 13.64 -8.61
N ARG A 249 -7.09 14.38 -7.70
CA ARG A 249 -6.39 15.34 -6.82
C ARG A 249 -5.38 14.65 -5.92
N TYR A 250 -5.73 13.48 -5.38
CA TYR A 250 -4.80 12.66 -4.61
C TYR A 250 -3.59 12.25 -5.44
N VAL A 251 -3.79 11.73 -6.65
CA VAL A 251 -2.72 11.28 -7.55
C VAL A 251 -1.78 12.45 -7.93
N LEU A 252 -2.34 13.63 -8.23
CA LEU A 252 -1.54 14.83 -8.54
C LEU A 252 -0.71 15.30 -7.34
N GLY A 253 -1.31 15.40 -6.15
CA GLY A 253 -0.59 15.75 -4.93
C GLY A 253 0.52 14.75 -4.60
N TYR A 254 0.24 13.46 -4.80
CA TYR A 254 1.21 12.39 -4.59
C TYR A 254 2.37 12.44 -5.59
N ALA A 255 2.08 12.66 -6.89
CA ALA A 255 3.10 12.79 -7.92
C ALA A 255 4.03 14.00 -7.68
N ALA A 256 3.46 15.15 -7.28
CA ALA A 256 4.24 16.34 -6.92
C ALA A 256 5.13 16.11 -5.68
N ALA A 257 4.60 15.45 -4.64
CA ALA A 257 5.37 15.09 -3.46
C ALA A 257 6.46 14.05 -3.77
N SER A 258 6.19 13.12 -4.68
CA SER A 258 7.16 12.13 -5.15
C SER A 258 8.30 12.80 -5.94
N GLN A 259 8.01 13.76 -6.81
CA GLN A 259 9.02 14.57 -7.50
C GLN A 259 9.90 15.34 -6.52
N PHE A 260 9.30 16.05 -5.56
CA PHE A 260 10.05 16.75 -4.53
C PHE A 260 10.98 15.81 -3.77
N THR A 261 10.49 14.63 -3.39
CA THR A 261 11.27 13.62 -2.65
C THR A 261 12.49 13.16 -3.45
N ARG A 262 12.37 12.97 -4.77
CA ARG A 262 13.49 12.62 -5.65
C ARG A 262 14.49 13.76 -5.82
N GLN A 263 14.00 14.99 -5.98
CA GLN A 263 14.85 16.17 -6.20
C GLN A 263 15.51 16.70 -4.91
N ARG A 264 14.91 16.45 -3.77
CA ARG A 264 15.34 16.93 -2.45
C ARG A 264 15.42 15.81 -1.41
N PRO A 265 16.19 14.72 -1.69
CA PRO A 265 16.16 13.52 -0.84
C PRO A 265 16.59 13.78 0.61
N ASP A 266 17.52 14.70 0.86
CA ASP A 266 17.98 15.03 2.20
C ASP A 266 16.90 15.77 3.02
N GLU A 267 16.16 16.68 2.40
CA GLU A 267 15.03 17.38 3.03
C GLU A 267 13.85 16.43 3.25
N ALA A 268 13.59 15.56 2.28
CA ALA A 268 12.57 14.51 2.40
C ALA A 268 12.91 13.51 3.53
N ALA A 269 14.19 13.15 3.69
CA ALA A 269 14.65 12.32 4.79
C ALA A 269 14.45 13.00 6.15
N GLU A 270 14.70 14.30 6.25
CA GLU A 270 14.42 15.08 7.46
C GLU A 270 12.92 15.07 7.80
N ILE A 271 12.04 15.29 6.81
CA ILE A 271 10.60 15.17 7.00
C ILE A 271 10.23 13.78 7.53
N ALA A 272 10.77 12.72 6.93
CA ALA A 272 10.49 11.34 7.33
C ALA A 272 10.83 11.05 8.80
N THR A 273 11.85 11.69 9.37
CA THR A 273 12.21 11.48 10.79
C THR A 273 11.11 11.94 11.76
N ARG A 274 10.27 12.88 11.37
CA ARG A 274 9.15 13.36 12.19
C ARG A 274 7.96 12.37 12.20
N TRP A 275 7.89 11.51 11.20
CA TRP A 275 6.78 10.56 11.00
C TRP A 275 7.13 9.12 11.37
N ILE A 276 8.42 8.76 11.34
CA ILE A 276 8.89 7.40 11.64
C ILE A 276 9.58 7.40 13.01
N PRO A 277 8.92 6.84 14.04
CA PRO A 277 9.47 6.84 15.40
C PRO A 277 10.86 6.21 15.48
N GLY A 278 11.77 6.90 16.13
CA GLY A 278 13.13 6.43 16.36
C GLY A 278 14.05 6.51 15.13
N LEU A 279 13.63 7.05 14.00
CA LEU A 279 14.50 7.28 12.86
C LEU A 279 15.27 8.59 13.06
N ASP A 280 16.59 8.52 13.15
CA ASP A 280 17.47 9.70 13.18
C ASP A 280 17.83 10.16 11.76
N LEU A 281 18.23 11.45 11.64
CA LEU A 281 18.48 12.08 10.35
C LEU A 281 19.61 11.41 9.55
N ASN A 282 20.70 11.00 10.22
CA ASN A 282 21.82 10.37 9.53
C ASN A 282 21.41 9.03 8.92
N THR A 283 20.71 8.20 9.69
CA THR A 283 20.16 6.93 9.22
C THR A 283 19.15 7.16 8.10
N ALA A 284 18.24 8.14 8.23
CA ALA A 284 17.26 8.49 7.21
C ALA A 284 17.90 8.86 5.88
N LYS A 285 18.93 9.74 5.89
CA LYS A 285 19.66 10.16 4.69
C LYS A 285 20.43 9.02 4.01
N LYS A 286 20.96 8.08 4.77
CA LYS A 286 21.58 6.88 4.21
C LYS A 286 20.55 5.94 3.59
N ALA A 287 19.46 5.68 4.31
CA ALA A 287 18.47 4.69 3.96
C ALA A 287 17.56 5.12 2.78
N ILE A 288 17.24 6.41 2.67
CA ILE A 288 16.37 6.91 1.58
C ILE A 288 16.97 6.68 0.19
N ARG A 289 18.29 6.54 0.10
CA ARG A 289 19.03 6.28 -1.16
C ARG A 289 18.77 4.87 -1.71
N TYR A 290 18.24 3.96 -0.89
CA TYR A 290 17.80 2.64 -1.31
C TYR A 290 16.34 2.63 -1.78
N VAL A 291 15.68 3.80 -1.85
CA VAL A 291 14.27 3.91 -2.23
C VAL A 291 14.14 4.67 -3.55
N ASN A 292 13.63 4.02 -4.58
CA ASN A 292 13.31 4.64 -5.85
C ASN A 292 11.83 5.01 -5.90
N PHE A 293 11.54 6.31 -5.81
CA PHE A 293 10.17 6.83 -5.78
C PHE A 293 9.62 6.94 -7.20
N GLU A 294 8.81 5.96 -7.60
CA GLU A 294 8.26 5.81 -8.94
C GLU A 294 6.74 5.90 -8.91
N PRO A 295 6.16 7.06 -9.28
CA PRO A 295 4.70 7.24 -9.25
C PRO A 295 3.97 6.63 -10.45
N ARG A 296 4.68 6.27 -11.54
CA ARG A 296 4.08 5.80 -12.79
C ARG A 296 3.71 4.32 -12.70
N ILE A 297 2.68 3.95 -13.46
CA ILE A 297 2.31 2.57 -13.75
C ILE A 297 2.64 2.33 -15.24
N SER A 298 3.52 1.38 -15.54
CA SER A 298 4.03 1.09 -16.87
C SER A 298 3.77 -0.36 -17.28
N ARG A 299 4.03 -0.68 -18.55
CA ARG A 299 4.01 -2.08 -19.01
C ARG A 299 4.99 -2.95 -18.21
N VAL A 300 6.16 -2.38 -17.85
CA VAL A 300 7.18 -3.09 -17.06
C VAL A 300 6.67 -3.36 -15.64
N SER A 301 6.02 -2.38 -14.99
CA SER A 301 5.43 -2.60 -13.66
C SER A 301 4.26 -3.60 -13.69
N LEU A 302 3.46 -3.60 -14.77
CA LEU A 302 2.41 -4.60 -14.96
C LEU A 302 2.99 -6.01 -15.22
N GLN A 303 4.11 -6.12 -15.95
CA GLN A 303 4.81 -7.39 -16.11
C GLN A 303 5.39 -7.89 -14.78
N ALA A 304 5.97 -6.99 -13.99
CA ALA A 304 6.46 -7.32 -12.65
C ALA A 304 5.33 -7.81 -11.73
N TYR A 305 4.12 -7.27 -11.87
CA TYR A 305 2.94 -7.76 -11.17
C TYR A 305 2.62 -9.22 -11.54
N ASP A 306 2.57 -9.54 -12.83
CA ASP A 306 2.30 -10.92 -13.28
C ASP A 306 3.37 -11.90 -12.81
N ASP A 307 4.64 -11.49 -12.81
CA ASP A 307 5.74 -12.32 -12.34
C ASP A 307 5.66 -12.52 -10.82
N ASN A 308 5.24 -11.50 -10.08
CA ASN A 308 4.98 -11.61 -8.65
C ASN A 308 3.80 -12.56 -8.33
N LEU A 309 2.72 -12.54 -9.15
CA LEU A 309 1.63 -13.49 -8.98
C LEU A 309 2.09 -14.95 -9.07
N LYS A 310 3.05 -15.25 -9.96
CA LYS A 310 3.64 -16.60 -10.04
C LYS A 310 4.31 -17.00 -8.73
N LEU A 311 5.09 -16.10 -8.13
CA LEU A 311 5.72 -16.32 -6.82
C LEU A 311 4.68 -16.54 -5.71
N LEU A 312 3.59 -15.76 -5.71
CA LEU A 312 2.52 -15.92 -4.73
C LEU A 312 1.79 -17.27 -4.86
N ILE A 313 1.59 -17.76 -6.10
CA ILE A 313 1.00 -19.07 -6.36
C ILE A 313 1.95 -20.18 -5.91
N GLU A 314 3.23 -20.12 -6.29
CA GLU A 314 4.27 -21.08 -5.87
C GLU A 314 4.36 -21.17 -4.35
N ASN A 315 4.29 -20.04 -3.67
CA ASN A 315 4.30 -19.95 -2.21
C ASN A 315 2.93 -20.26 -1.56
N LYS A 316 1.94 -20.71 -2.35
CA LYS A 316 0.57 -21.05 -1.90
C LYS A 316 -0.14 -19.92 -1.15
N LYS A 317 0.16 -18.65 -1.51
CA LYS A 317 -0.45 -17.46 -0.92
C LYS A 317 -1.76 -17.09 -1.61
N ILE A 318 -1.88 -17.38 -2.92
CA ILE A 318 -3.10 -17.27 -3.74
C ILE A 318 -3.30 -18.56 -4.54
N LYS A 319 -4.54 -18.82 -4.94
CA LYS A 319 -4.90 -20.05 -5.69
C LYS A 319 -4.80 -19.87 -7.20
N ALA A 320 -5.06 -18.65 -7.68
CA ALA A 320 -5.08 -18.31 -9.10
C ALA A 320 -4.57 -16.86 -9.30
N PRO A 321 -4.11 -16.53 -10.53
CA PRO A 321 -3.71 -15.16 -10.85
C PRO A 321 -4.88 -14.20 -10.71
N VAL A 322 -4.64 -13.05 -10.09
CA VAL A 322 -5.61 -11.95 -10.02
C VAL A 322 -5.46 -11.07 -11.26
N PRO A 323 -6.50 -10.92 -12.12
CA PRO A 323 -6.41 -10.11 -13.32
C PRO A 323 -5.99 -8.66 -13.06
N ARG A 324 -5.22 -8.07 -13.99
CA ARG A 324 -4.73 -6.69 -13.89
C ARG A 324 -5.87 -5.68 -13.74
N GLU A 325 -7.00 -5.91 -14.43
CA GLU A 325 -8.18 -5.05 -14.41
C GLU A 325 -8.84 -4.97 -13.02
N ARG A 326 -8.66 -6.01 -12.20
CA ARG A 326 -9.09 -6.01 -10.80
C ARG A 326 -8.09 -5.29 -9.89
N ALA A 327 -6.83 -5.24 -10.27
CA ALA A 327 -5.75 -4.73 -9.41
C ALA A 327 -5.41 -3.26 -9.69
N PHE A 328 -5.63 -2.75 -10.92
CA PHE A 328 -5.15 -1.44 -11.36
C PHE A 328 -6.25 -0.54 -11.89
N GLU A 329 -6.06 0.76 -11.68
CA GLU A 329 -6.79 1.85 -12.30
C GLU A 329 -5.81 2.96 -12.69
N ALA A 330 -5.12 2.76 -13.81
CA ALA A 330 -4.01 3.60 -14.23
C ALA A 330 -4.44 4.95 -14.86
N ARG A 331 -5.73 5.13 -15.24
CA ARG A 331 -6.21 6.35 -15.94
C ARG A 331 -5.86 7.65 -15.22
N PHE A 332 -5.81 7.65 -13.88
CA PHE A 332 -5.52 8.84 -13.09
C PHE A 332 -4.05 9.27 -13.19
N ILE A 333 -3.12 8.32 -13.07
CA ILE A 333 -1.70 8.61 -13.24
C ILE A 333 -1.34 8.89 -14.70
N GLU A 334 -1.98 8.22 -15.65
CA GLU A 334 -1.83 8.50 -17.09
C GLU A 334 -2.33 9.91 -17.43
N ARG A 335 -3.47 10.33 -16.85
CA ARG A 335 -3.96 11.70 -16.97
C ARG A 335 -2.97 12.70 -16.37
N ALA A 336 -2.45 12.43 -15.17
CA ALA A 336 -1.42 13.28 -14.56
C ALA A 336 -0.18 13.41 -15.44
N MET A 337 0.31 12.33 -16.05
CA MET A 337 1.46 12.34 -16.95
C MET A 337 1.22 13.17 -18.22
N ARG A 338 0.00 13.16 -18.76
CA ARG A 338 -0.36 13.97 -19.94
C ARG A 338 -0.54 15.44 -19.62
N GLU A 339 -1.23 15.76 -18.53
CA GLU A 339 -1.61 17.14 -18.18
C GLU A 339 -0.52 17.88 -17.37
N HIS A 340 0.34 17.13 -16.67
CA HIS A 340 1.42 17.62 -15.79
C HIS A 340 2.74 16.89 -16.04
N PRO A 341 3.29 16.88 -17.28
CA PRO A 341 4.52 16.17 -17.61
C PRO A 341 5.73 16.65 -16.81
N GLU A 342 5.69 17.89 -16.32
CA GLU A 342 6.74 18.48 -15.47
C GLU A 342 6.97 17.69 -14.17
N LEU A 343 5.94 17.01 -13.64
CA LEU A 343 6.05 16.20 -12.41
C LEU A 343 6.86 14.91 -12.59
N PHE A 344 7.16 14.55 -13.84
CA PHE A 344 7.83 13.31 -14.22
C PHE A 344 9.10 13.54 -15.04
N SER A 345 9.48 14.82 -15.26
CA SER A 345 10.57 15.21 -16.16
C SER A 345 11.96 14.74 -15.70
N ASP A 346 12.12 14.44 -14.43
CA ASP A 346 13.35 13.91 -13.81
C ASP A 346 13.46 12.38 -13.88
N LEU A 347 12.41 11.70 -14.34
CA LEU A 347 12.37 10.25 -14.47
C LEU A 347 12.84 9.79 -15.86
N LYS A 348 13.45 8.61 -15.92
CA LYS A 348 13.81 7.99 -17.20
C LYS A 348 12.57 7.77 -18.06
N PRO A 349 12.64 7.92 -19.40
CA PRO A 349 11.52 7.55 -20.26
C PRO A 349 11.07 6.11 -20.03
N VAL A 350 9.76 5.89 -20.01
CA VAL A 350 9.19 4.54 -19.91
C VAL A 350 9.31 3.88 -21.29
N PRO A 351 9.77 2.62 -21.39
CA PRO A 351 9.76 1.87 -22.65
C PRO A 351 8.32 1.80 -23.22
N GLN A 352 8.20 2.05 -24.52
CA GLN A 352 6.92 1.98 -25.26
C GLN A 352 6.38 0.56 -25.35
#